data_89e3eeee98ebcfc442291e6de177a02e
#
_entry.id   89e3eeee98ebcfc442291e6de177a02e
#
_cell.length_a   1.000
_cell.length_b   1.000
_cell.length_c   1.000
_cell.angle_alpha   90.00
_cell.angle_beta   90.00
_cell.angle_gamma   90.00
#
_symmetry.space_group_name_H-M   'P 1'
#
loop_
_entity.id
_entity.type
_entity.pdbx_description
1 polymer ?
#
loop_
_entity_poly.entity_id
_entity_poly.type
_entity_poly.pdbx_seq_one_letter_code
_entity_poly.pdbx_strand_id
1 'polypeptide(L)'
;MSAATIDRRLEPFRNGAKRRRRAPPSAAVKAAVPIRTFADWDNPAPGFFEADLVAHSGPSAHGRFIQTLTLTDISSGWTETAPLLFREQGLLSQVLGVMQRALPMPLLGLDTDNDTVFMNETIQGWCAARAITFTRSRPYRKNDQAWVEQKNGAVVRKLVGYRRYEGQDAAALLGELYAAARLFVNIFQPSFKLIEKTRVGAKVTKRYSGPTTPCQRLMTDPRTSEDTKIRLAALQASLDPVDLLARMRSCQQKLIDLADDDAPPAGAGNDARLEDFLAGLKDAWKDGRFRTATKQVRSYRTRADPFDASASDLDHLFDNALGRTARDLFDQLLVDNPGVYTVQQFRTFQRRQKQWRADRADAMILQPPVG
;
A
#
# COMPACT_ATOMS: atom_id res chain seq x y z
N MET A 1 -5.33 35.64 9.96
CA MET A 1 -6.25 34.60 10.46
C MET A 1 -5.49 33.31 10.65
N SER A 2 -5.71 32.58 11.76
CA SER A 2 -5.08 31.26 11.95
C SER A 2 -5.78 30.20 11.10
N ALA A 3 -5.06 29.11 10.76
CA ALA A 3 -5.62 27.96 10.03
C ALA A 3 -6.88 27.39 10.73
N ALA A 4 -6.88 27.35 12.07
CA ALA A 4 -8.02 26.91 12.86
C ALA A 4 -9.25 27.84 12.73
N THR A 5 -9.04 29.14 12.54
CA THR A 5 -10.13 30.10 12.33
C THR A 5 -10.74 29.97 10.93
N ILE A 6 -9.90 29.71 9.93
CA ILE A 6 -10.34 29.41 8.55
C ILE A 6 -11.14 28.12 8.52
N ASP A 7 -10.66 27.09 9.19
CA ASP A 7 -11.30 25.78 9.25
C ASP A 7 -12.70 25.85 9.90
N ARG A 8 -12.83 26.59 10.99
CA ARG A 8 -14.09 26.83 11.68
C ARG A 8 -15.10 27.61 10.84
N ARG A 9 -14.63 28.59 10.04
CA ARG A 9 -15.50 29.37 9.14
C ARG A 9 -15.95 28.58 7.91
N LEU A 10 -15.17 27.60 7.46
CA LEU A 10 -15.50 26.73 6.34
C LEU A 10 -16.38 25.54 6.74
N GLU A 11 -16.47 25.21 8.03
CA GLU A 11 -17.26 24.09 8.54
C GLU A 11 -18.73 24.07 8.08
N PRO A 12 -19.48 25.20 8.09
CA PRO A 12 -20.87 25.24 7.62
C PRO A 12 -21.01 24.97 6.11
N PHE A 13 -19.98 25.26 5.32
CA PHE A 13 -19.99 25.09 3.85
C PHE A 13 -19.49 23.71 3.41
N ARG A 14 -18.96 22.90 4.32
CA ARG A 14 -18.53 21.51 4.08
C ARG A 14 -19.70 20.51 4.20
N ASN A 15 -20.94 20.98 4.08
CA ASN A 15 -22.12 20.15 4.22
C ASN A 15 -22.20 19.09 3.10
N GLY A 16 -22.13 17.82 3.50
CA GLY A 16 -22.47 16.66 2.70
C GLY A 16 -21.46 15.50 2.70
N ALA A 17 -20.18 15.75 2.68
CA ALA A 17 -19.19 14.69 2.74
C ALA A 17 -18.72 14.46 4.18
N LYS A 18 -19.56 13.87 5.03
CA LYS A 18 -19.05 13.23 6.24
C LYS A 18 -18.03 12.19 5.77
N ARG A 19 -16.72 12.53 5.84
CA ARG A 19 -15.66 11.54 5.70
C ARG A 19 -16.05 10.37 6.57
N ARG A 20 -16.26 9.20 5.97
CA ARG A 20 -16.39 7.95 6.75
C ARG A 20 -15.16 7.91 7.64
N ARG A 21 -15.34 8.18 8.91
CA ARG A 21 -14.26 7.98 9.89
C ARG A 21 -13.86 6.51 9.77
N ARG A 22 -12.60 6.27 9.45
CA ARG A 22 -12.05 4.91 9.52
C ARG A 22 -12.35 4.39 10.91
N ALA A 23 -12.83 3.15 10.99
CA ALA A 23 -13.01 2.52 12.28
C ALA A 23 -11.67 2.60 13.05
N PRO A 24 -11.66 3.09 14.30
CA PRO A 24 -10.43 3.07 15.08
C PRO A 24 -9.96 1.62 15.22
N PRO A 25 -8.63 1.39 15.33
CA PRO A 25 -8.11 0.06 15.67
C PRO A 25 -8.83 -0.48 16.89
N SER A 26 -9.07 -1.79 16.95
CA SER A 26 -9.72 -2.36 18.12
C SER A 26 -8.92 -1.99 19.38
N ALA A 27 -9.60 -1.64 20.44
CA ALA A 27 -8.96 -1.30 21.73
C ALA A 27 -8.08 -2.45 22.23
N ALA A 28 -8.47 -3.69 21.96
CA ALA A 28 -7.72 -4.91 22.26
C ALA A 28 -6.37 -4.97 21.54
N VAL A 29 -6.33 -4.70 20.22
CA VAL A 29 -5.07 -4.69 19.47
C VAL A 29 -4.14 -3.58 19.95
N LYS A 30 -4.68 -2.37 20.22
CA LYS A 30 -3.88 -1.28 20.79
C LYS A 30 -3.31 -1.61 22.18
N ALA A 31 -4.05 -2.30 23.01
CA ALA A 31 -3.58 -2.71 24.33
C ALA A 31 -2.50 -3.80 24.26
N ALA A 32 -2.60 -4.69 23.27
CA ALA A 32 -1.68 -5.81 23.07
C ALA A 32 -0.36 -5.41 22.42
N VAL A 33 -0.36 -4.37 21.57
CA VAL A 33 0.84 -3.91 20.84
C VAL A 33 1.55 -2.82 21.63
N PRO A 34 2.77 -3.07 22.15
CA PRO A 34 3.50 -2.11 22.98
C PRO A 34 3.95 -0.89 22.15
N ILE A 35 4.03 0.25 22.83
CA ILE A 35 4.57 1.48 22.25
C ILE A 35 6.10 1.43 22.33
N ARG A 36 6.77 1.80 21.22
CA ARG A 36 8.18 2.16 21.20
C ARG A 36 8.36 3.59 20.72
N THR A 37 9.32 4.29 21.31
CA THR A 37 9.67 5.66 20.93
C THR A 37 11.04 5.66 20.27
N PHE A 38 11.40 6.75 19.59
CA PHE A 38 12.73 6.90 19.03
C PHE A 38 13.85 6.66 20.04
N ALA A 39 13.65 7.06 21.31
CA ALA A 39 14.64 6.92 22.37
C ALA A 39 14.81 5.48 22.89
N ASP A 40 13.78 4.64 22.68
CA ASP A 40 13.82 3.23 23.11
C ASP A 40 14.62 2.34 22.14
N TRP A 41 15.01 2.89 20.98
CA TRP A 41 15.85 2.21 20.00
C TRP A 41 17.34 2.46 20.30
N ASP A 42 17.85 1.80 21.34
CA ASP A 42 19.26 1.87 21.70
C ASP A 42 20.08 0.88 20.86
N ASN A 43 20.54 1.35 19.69
CA ASN A 43 21.36 0.58 18.75
C ASN A 43 20.89 -0.86 18.53
N PRO A 44 19.65 -1.09 18.03
CA PRO A 44 19.12 -2.42 17.83
C PRO A 44 19.97 -3.20 16.82
N ALA A 45 19.95 -4.54 16.92
CA ALA A 45 20.55 -5.39 15.88
C ALA A 45 19.87 -5.16 14.52
N PRO A 46 20.55 -5.38 13.38
CA PRO A 46 19.88 -5.42 12.08
C PRO A 46 18.71 -6.40 12.09
N GLY A 47 17.57 -5.97 11.53
CA GLY A 47 16.34 -6.77 11.51
C GLY A 47 15.14 -6.12 12.20
N PHE A 48 15.31 -4.97 12.88
CA PHE A 48 14.20 -4.17 13.39
C PHE A 48 13.86 -3.07 12.40
N PHE A 49 12.65 -3.13 11.85
CA PHE A 49 12.19 -2.25 10.78
C PHE A 49 11.08 -1.32 11.24
N GLU A 50 11.16 -0.05 10.84
CA GLU A 50 10.00 0.83 10.79
C GLU A 50 9.26 0.62 9.47
N ALA A 51 7.92 0.61 9.53
CA ALA A 51 7.05 0.48 8.37
C ALA A 51 6.06 1.63 8.27
N ASP A 52 5.88 2.15 7.06
CA ASP A 52 4.93 3.21 6.75
C ASP A 52 4.39 3.11 5.33
N LEU A 53 3.29 3.81 5.04
CA LEU A 53 2.64 3.84 3.75
C LEU A 53 2.69 5.22 3.11
N VAL A 54 3.22 5.28 1.90
CA VAL A 54 3.23 6.50 1.08
C VAL A 54 2.09 6.45 0.06
N ALA A 55 1.12 7.36 0.19
CA ALA A 55 -0.02 7.44 -0.70
C ALA A 55 0.33 8.13 -2.03
N HIS A 56 0.00 7.52 -3.17
CA HIS A 56 0.13 8.12 -4.50
C HIS A 56 -1.23 8.64 -4.97
N SER A 57 -1.78 9.59 -4.25
CA SER A 57 -3.11 10.15 -4.47
C SER A 57 -3.14 11.35 -5.42
N GLY A 58 -1.98 11.90 -5.78
CA GLY A 58 -1.93 13.19 -6.47
C GLY A 58 -2.59 14.30 -5.63
N PRO A 59 -3.23 15.29 -6.27
CA PRO A 59 -3.87 16.40 -5.58
C PRO A 59 -5.16 16.01 -4.84
N SER A 60 -5.76 14.86 -5.16
CA SER A 60 -7.04 14.41 -4.58
C SER A 60 -6.89 13.09 -3.81
N ALA A 61 -7.34 13.08 -2.55
CA ALA A 61 -7.37 11.86 -1.74
C ALA A 61 -8.67 11.03 -1.94
N HIS A 62 -9.50 11.38 -2.93
CA HIS A 62 -10.71 10.64 -3.26
C HIS A 62 -10.40 9.47 -4.20
N GLY A 63 -11.22 8.42 -4.15
CA GLY A 63 -11.10 7.25 -5.02
C GLY A 63 -10.04 6.26 -4.57
N ARG A 64 -9.65 5.39 -5.50
CA ARG A 64 -8.61 4.37 -5.29
C ARG A 64 -7.29 4.89 -5.84
N PHE A 65 -6.23 4.66 -5.14
CA PHE A 65 -4.87 4.95 -5.56
C PHE A 65 -3.91 3.96 -4.92
N ILE A 66 -2.78 3.75 -5.58
CA ILE A 66 -1.71 2.89 -5.09
C ILE A 66 -1.05 3.55 -3.88
N GLN A 67 -0.61 2.71 -2.95
CA GLN A 67 0.27 3.10 -1.87
C GLN A 67 1.60 2.36 -1.99
N THR A 68 2.66 2.94 -1.49
CA THR A 68 3.94 2.25 -1.34
C THR A 68 4.14 1.88 0.12
N LEU A 69 4.29 0.60 0.40
CA LEU A 69 4.81 0.12 1.67
C LEU A 69 6.33 0.35 1.69
N THR A 70 6.81 1.04 2.70
CA THR A 70 8.23 1.26 2.95
C THR A 70 8.61 0.56 4.25
N LEU A 71 9.64 -0.27 4.20
CA LEU A 71 10.30 -0.85 5.36
C LEU A 71 11.70 -0.28 5.46
N THR A 72 12.10 0.22 6.63
CA THR A 72 13.46 0.73 6.85
C THR A 72 14.05 0.11 8.09
N ASP A 73 15.16 -0.60 7.95
CA ASP A 73 15.92 -1.15 9.07
C ASP A 73 16.57 -0.03 9.88
N ILE A 74 16.31 -0.02 11.18
CA ILE A 74 16.74 1.03 12.09
C ILE A 74 18.27 1.03 12.23
N SER A 75 18.89 -0.15 12.23
CA SER A 75 20.33 -0.30 12.40
C SER A 75 21.11 0.15 11.17
N SER A 76 20.84 -0.43 10.02
CA SER A 76 21.64 -0.20 8.79
C SER A 76 21.06 0.91 7.90
N GLY A 77 19.77 1.22 8.00
CA GLY A 77 19.04 2.04 7.06
C GLY A 77 18.71 1.30 5.75
N TRP A 78 18.83 -0.04 5.73
CA TRP A 78 18.36 -0.86 4.62
C TRP A 78 16.87 -0.61 4.36
N THR A 79 16.53 -0.31 3.12
CA THR A 79 15.17 0.13 2.76
C THR A 79 14.61 -0.76 1.69
N GLU A 80 13.45 -1.32 1.94
CA GLU A 80 12.61 -2.02 0.97
C GLU A 80 11.35 -1.24 0.69
N THR A 81 10.90 -1.28 -0.55
CA THR A 81 9.67 -0.61 -0.99
C THR A 81 8.85 -1.56 -1.85
N ALA A 82 7.54 -1.59 -1.65
CA ALA A 82 6.63 -2.39 -2.46
C ALA A 82 5.32 -1.64 -2.73
N PRO A 83 4.75 -1.71 -3.94
CA PRO A 83 3.45 -1.14 -4.22
C PRO A 83 2.34 -1.99 -3.59
N LEU A 84 1.29 -1.31 -3.10
CA LEU A 84 0.04 -1.87 -2.65
C LEU A 84 -1.09 -1.32 -3.52
N LEU A 85 -1.76 -2.18 -4.27
CA LEU A 85 -2.87 -1.81 -5.15
C LEU A 85 -4.02 -1.12 -4.41
N PHE A 86 -4.28 -1.58 -3.19
CA PHE A 86 -5.28 -1.00 -2.30
C PHE A 86 -4.91 -1.24 -0.85
N ARG A 87 -5.51 -0.46 0.00
CA ARG A 87 -5.24 -0.45 1.43
C ARG A 87 -6.09 -1.50 2.15
N GLU A 88 -5.59 -2.72 2.17
CA GLU A 88 -6.25 -3.88 2.76
C GLU A 88 -5.25 -4.75 3.52
N GLN A 89 -5.65 -5.22 4.70
CA GLN A 89 -4.78 -5.95 5.62
C GLN A 89 -4.30 -7.30 5.09
N GLY A 90 -5.13 -8.01 4.32
CA GLY A 90 -4.78 -9.29 3.71
C GLY A 90 -3.69 -9.11 2.63
N LEU A 91 -3.84 -8.12 1.75
CA LEU A 91 -2.83 -7.75 0.76
C LEU A 91 -1.53 -7.30 1.44
N LEU A 92 -1.63 -6.47 2.49
CA LEU A 92 -0.45 -6.03 3.24
C LEU A 92 0.34 -7.21 3.82
N SER A 93 -0.35 -8.19 4.43
CA SER A 93 0.30 -9.37 5.01
C SER A 93 1.02 -10.23 3.95
N GLN A 94 0.45 -10.34 2.75
CA GLN A 94 1.06 -11.05 1.63
C GLN A 94 2.30 -10.33 1.11
N VAL A 95 2.23 -9.01 0.92
CA VAL A 95 3.36 -8.18 0.49
C VAL A 95 4.47 -8.17 1.52
N LEU A 96 4.14 -8.04 2.82
CA LEU A 96 5.12 -8.20 3.91
C LEU A 96 5.82 -9.56 3.85
N GLY A 97 5.09 -10.64 3.56
CA GLY A 97 5.67 -11.98 3.40
C GLY A 97 6.62 -12.08 2.19
N VAL A 98 6.33 -11.41 1.09
CA VAL A 98 7.26 -11.32 -0.06
C VAL A 98 8.51 -10.53 0.32
N MET A 99 8.35 -9.35 0.92
CA MET A 99 9.47 -8.50 1.34
C MET A 99 10.36 -9.21 2.37
N GLN A 100 9.77 -9.87 3.37
CA GLN A 100 10.51 -10.64 4.38
C GLN A 100 11.48 -11.66 3.76
N ARG A 101 11.04 -12.39 2.73
CA ARG A 101 11.88 -13.38 2.04
C ARG A 101 13.01 -12.77 1.23
N ALA A 102 12.87 -11.50 0.85
CA ALA A 102 13.86 -10.77 0.06
C ALA A 102 14.87 -10.00 0.90
N LEU A 103 14.64 -9.88 2.22
CA LEU A 103 15.58 -9.22 3.13
C LEU A 103 16.90 -10.00 3.22
N PRO A 104 18.04 -9.30 3.30
CA PRO A 104 19.34 -9.97 3.50
C PRO A 104 19.52 -10.48 4.93
N MET A 105 18.73 -9.96 5.89
CA MET A 105 18.78 -10.32 7.31
C MET A 105 17.39 -10.78 7.79
N PRO A 106 17.28 -11.51 8.90
CA PRO A 106 16.00 -11.86 9.49
C PRO A 106 15.17 -10.63 9.87
N LEU A 107 13.87 -10.67 9.67
CA LEU A 107 12.94 -9.69 10.20
C LEU A 107 12.64 -10.03 11.68
N LEU A 108 13.25 -9.29 12.60
CA LEU A 108 13.13 -9.51 14.05
C LEU A 108 12.03 -8.67 14.69
N GLY A 109 11.80 -7.49 14.16
CA GLY A 109 10.79 -6.57 14.67
C GLY A 109 10.19 -5.69 13.60
N LEU A 110 8.94 -5.31 13.80
CA LEU A 110 8.17 -4.42 12.94
C LEU A 110 7.52 -3.33 13.81
N ASP A 111 7.96 -2.09 13.61
CA ASP A 111 7.37 -0.91 14.23
C ASP A 111 6.54 -0.14 13.22
N THR A 112 5.31 0.22 13.58
CA THR A 112 4.38 0.89 12.67
C THR A 112 3.74 2.11 13.29
N ASP A 113 3.08 2.92 12.49
CA ASP A 113 2.18 3.93 13.00
C ASP A 113 0.87 3.30 13.56
N ASN A 114 -0.03 4.15 14.05
CA ASN A 114 -1.32 3.69 14.57
C ASN A 114 -2.40 3.56 13.48
N ASP A 115 -2.00 3.41 12.21
CA ASP A 115 -2.94 3.23 11.12
C ASP A 115 -3.68 1.89 11.20
N THR A 116 -4.96 1.89 10.84
CA THR A 116 -5.82 0.70 10.92
C THR A 116 -5.38 -0.44 10.00
N VAL A 117 -4.62 -0.13 8.95
CA VAL A 117 -4.08 -1.15 8.05
C VAL A 117 -2.98 -1.98 8.70
N PHE A 118 -2.25 -1.41 9.68
CA PHE A 118 -1.26 -2.12 10.49
C PHE A 118 -1.86 -2.60 11.81
N MET A 119 -2.63 -1.74 12.50
CA MET A 119 -3.20 -2.01 13.82
C MET A 119 -4.47 -2.86 13.73
N ASN A 120 -4.32 -4.13 13.40
CA ASN A 120 -5.40 -5.11 13.31
C ASN A 120 -4.91 -6.52 13.65
N GLU A 121 -5.84 -7.43 13.89
CA GLU A 121 -5.56 -8.83 14.29
C GLU A 121 -4.81 -9.63 13.22
N THR A 122 -5.01 -9.32 11.94
CA THR A 122 -4.34 -10.01 10.82
C THR A 122 -2.83 -9.77 10.87
N ILE A 123 -2.40 -8.52 11.02
CA ILE A 123 -0.98 -8.16 11.09
C ILE A 123 -0.36 -8.60 12.41
N GLN A 124 -1.08 -8.44 13.52
CA GLN A 124 -0.63 -8.94 14.82
C GLN A 124 -0.41 -10.45 14.78
N GLY A 125 -1.37 -11.22 14.25
CA GLY A 125 -1.24 -12.67 14.09
C GLY A 125 -0.13 -13.06 13.11
N TRP A 126 0.04 -12.30 12.03
CA TRP A 126 1.14 -12.51 11.06
C TRP A 126 2.51 -12.36 11.72
N CYS A 127 2.69 -11.34 12.56
CA CYS A 127 3.92 -11.12 13.33
C CYS A 127 4.14 -12.23 14.38
N ALA A 128 3.10 -12.56 15.15
CA ALA A 128 3.17 -13.59 16.18
C ALA A 128 3.53 -14.97 15.62
N ALA A 129 2.93 -15.37 14.49
CA ALA A 129 3.22 -16.65 13.83
C ALA A 129 4.67 -16.76 13.31
N ARG A 130 5.42 -15.66 13.25
CA ARG A 130 6.80 -15.57 12.75
C ARG A 130 7.80 -15.15 13.83
N ALA A 131 7.37 -15.07 15.09
CA ALA A 131 8.18 -14.57 16.20
C ALA A 131 8.76 -13.15 15.95
N ILE A 132 8.02 -12.30 15.20
CA ILE A 132 8.39 -10.91 14.95
C ILE A 132 7.85 -10.04 16.08
N THR A 133 8.71 -9.27 16.72
CA THR A 133 8.33 -8.28 17.74
C THR A 133 7.53 -7.16 17.08
N PHE A 134 6.22 -7.10 17.36
CA PHE A 134 5.36 -6.07 16.81
C PHE A 134 5.21 -4.90 17.79
N THR A 135 5.57 -3.69 17.34
CA THR A 135 5.49 -2.46 18.14
C THR A 135 4.79 -1.35 17.36
N ARG A 136 4.47 -0.27 18.03
CA ARG A 136 3.86 0.91 17.42
C ARG A 136 4.40 2.21 17.99
N SER A 137 4.42 3.26 17.18
CA SER A 137 4.75 4.61 17.60
C SER A 137 3.64 5.24 18.46
N ARG A 138 3.98 6.29 19.20
CA ARG A 138 2.97 7.10 19.91
C ARG A 138 2.07 7.85 18.92
N PRO A 139 0.77 7.95 19.20
CA PRO A 139 -0.12 8.76 18.38
C PRO A 139 0.35 10.21 18.24
N TYR A 140 0.31 10.76 17.04
CA TYR A 140 0.69 12.17 16.72
C TYR A 140 2.13 12.56 17.06
N ARG A 141 3.05 11.61 17.23
CA ARG A 141 4.47 11.83 17.48
C ARG A 141 5.32 11.42 16.28
N LYS A 142 5.39 12.30 15.26
CA LYS A 142 6.15 12.07 14.02
C LYS A 142 7.62 11.68 14.22
N ASN A 143 8.22 12.09 15.34
CA ASN A 143 9.62 11.77 15.60
C ASN A 143 9.86 10.29 15.95
N ASP A 144 8.83 9.53 16.27
CA ASP A 144 8.98 8.14 16.70
C ASP A 144 9.24 7.19 15.51
N GLN A 145 8.93 7.61 14.28
CA GLN A 145 9.22 6.87 13.04
C GLN A 145 10.16 7.65 12.09
N ALA A 146 11.21 8.20 12.64
CA ALA A 146 12.10 9.12 11.92
C ALA A 146 12.89 8.46 10.79
N TRP A 147 13.19 7.17 10.87
CA TRP A 147 13.99 6.46 9.86
C TRP A 147 13.16 6.19 8.60
N VAL A 148 11.94 5.65 8.74
CA VAL A 148 11.06 5.40 7.59
C VAL A 148 10.54 6.70 6.99
N GLU A 149 10.18 7.72 7.80
CA GLU A 149 9.78 9.04 7.29
C GLU A 149 10.88 9.68 6.43
N GLN A 150 12.15 9.57 6.87
CA GLN A 150 13.28 10.06 6.08
C GLN A 150 13.36 9.34 4.73
N LYS A 151 13.16 8.03 4.70
CA LYS A 151 13.23 7.22 3.47
C LYS A 151 12.03 7.43 2.56
N ASN A 152 10.86 7.67 3.10
CA ASN A 152 9.69 8.09 2.33
C ASN A 152 9.96 9.35 1.51
N GLY A 153 10.62 10.34 2.09
CA GLY A 153 11.06 11.55 1.38
C GLY A 153 12.24 11.33 0.45
N ALA A 154 13.31 10.71 0.97
CA ALA A 154 14.59 10.60 0.27
C ALA A 154 14.63 9.51 -0.81
N VAL A 155 13.77 8.51 -0.75
CA VAL A 155 13.68 7.41 -1.72
C VAL A 155 12.35 7.48 -2.47
N VAL A 156 11.22 7.20 -1.82
CA VAL A 156 9.94 7.06 -2.51
C VAL A 156 9.56 8.35 -3.25
N ARG A 157 9.50 9.50 -2.56
CA ARG A 157 9.08 10.77 -3.19
C ARG A 157 10.06 11.26 -4.25
N LYS A 158 11.36 11.01 -4.09
CA LYS A 158 12.34 11.35 -5.13
C LYS A 158 12.22 10.47 -6.38
N LEU A 159 11.84 9.21 -6.23
CA LEU A 159 11.68 8.28 -7.34
C LEU A 159 10.38 8.52 -8.11
N VAL A 160 9.27 8.74 -7.40
CA VAL A 160 7.91 8.67 -7.98
C VAL A 160 7.19 10.02 -7.97
N GLY A 161 7.66 10.99 -7.19
CA GLY A 161 7.03 12.31 -7.07
C GLY A 161 5.71 12.26 -6.29
N TYR A 162 4.80 13.17 -6.67
CA TYR A 162 3.50 13.37 -6.02
C TYR A 162 2.33 13.13 -6.97
N ARG A 163 2.57 12.46 -8.10
CA ARG A 163 1.53 12.12 -9.08
C ARG A 163 0.56 11.09 -8.53
N ARG A 164 -0.58 10.98 -9.19
CA ARG A 164 -1.57 9.96 -8.92
C ARG A 164 -1.23 8.70 -9.70
N TYR A 165 -1.28 7.55 -9.02
CA TYR A 165 -1.11 6.25 -9.64
C TYR A 165 -2.24 5.31 -9.24
N GLU A 166 -2.87 4.69 -10.23
CA GLU A 166 -3.98 3.76 -10.08
C GLU A 166 -3.81 2.53 -10.97
N GLY A 167 -4.50 1.46 -10.60
CA GLY A 167 -4.57 0.26 -11.43
C GLY A 167 -3.30 -0.62 -11.35
N GLN A 168 -3.36 -1.71 -12.10
CA GLN A 168 -2.33 -2.75 -12.02
C GLN A 168 -1.10 -2.43 -12.82
N ASP A 169 -1.26 -1.76 -13.96
CA ASP A 169 -0.13 -1.42 -14.83
C ASP A 169 0.81 -0.44 -14.11
N ALA A 170 0.24 0.56 -13.41
CA ALA A 170 1.01 1.44 -12.54
C ALA A 170 1.66 0.69 -11.37
N ALA A 171 0.95 -0.26 -10.76
CA ALA A 171 1.51 -1.06 -9.68
C ALA A 171 2.64 -1.98 -10.17
N ALA A 172 2.53 -2.57 -11.36
CA ALA A 172 3.59 -3.37 -11.97
C ALA A 172 4.83 -2.52 -12.25
N LEU A 173 4.66 -1.35 -12.87
CA LEU A 173 5.77 -0.42 -13.14
C LEU A 173 6.44 0.08 -11.86
N LEU A 174 5.66 0.37 -10.80
CA LEU A 174 6.21 0.69 -9.48
C LEU A 174 6.99 -0.49 -8.91
N GLY A 175 6.52 -1.73 -9.09
CA GLY A 175 7.22 -2.95 -8.70
C GLY A 175 8.58 -3.09 -9.39
N GLU A 176 8.64 -2.87 -10.72
CA GLU A 176 9.89 -2.87 -11.50
C GLU A 176 10.85 -1.77 -11.04
N LEU A 177 10.34 -0.55 -10.85
CA LEU A 177 11.12 0.57 -10.36
C LEU A 177 11.74 0.25 -8.99
N TYR A 178 10.94 -0.26 -8.07
CA TYR A 178 11.40 -0.57 -6.72
C TYR A 178 12.36 -1.75 -6.66
N ALA A 179 12.22 -2.73 -7.55
CA ALA A 179 13.16 -3.83 -7.69
C ALA A 179 14.58 -3.35 -8.07
N ALA A 180 14.69 -2.38 -8.98
CA ALA A 180 15.97 -1.77 -9.32
C ALA A 180 16.45 -0.79 -8.23
N ALA A 181 15.53 0.05 -7.72
CA ALA A 181 15.85 1.08 -6.74
C ALA A 181 16.34 0.50 -5.41
N ARG A 182 15.77 -0.63 -4.92
CA ARG A 182 16.23 -1.28 -3.69
C ARG A 182 17.70 -1.68 -3.75
N LEU A 183 18.14 -2.20 -4.91
CA LEU A 183 19.53 -2.59 -5.12
C LEU A 183 20.43 -1.36 -5.20
N PHE A 184 20.04 -0.36 -5.98
CA PHE A 184 20.79 0.87 -6.11
C PHE A 184 20.93 1.62 -4.77
N VAL A 185 19.81 1.86 -4.07
CA VAL A 185 19.79 2.63 -2.82
C VAL A 185 20.53 1.93 -1.70
N ASN A 186 20.39 0.61 -1.58
CA ASN A 186 20.99 -0.12 -0.47
C ASN A 186 22.47 -0.46 -0.68
N ILE A 187 22.89 -0.68 -1.93
CA ILE A 187 24.24 -1.18 -2.23
C ILE A 187 25.17 -0.05 -2.69
N PHE A 188 24.66 0.90 -3.48
CA PHE A 188 25.52 1.90 -4.14
C PHE A 188 25.29 3.33 -3.66
N GLN A 189 24.15 3.66 -3.04
CA GLN A 189 23.87 5.04 -2.62
C GLN A 189 24.26 5.27 -1.15
N PRO A 190 25.33 6.04 -0.88
CA PRO A 190 25.69 6.41 0.50
C PRO A 190 24.60 7.31 1.12
N SER A 191 24.40 7.13 2.40
CA SER A 191 23.48 7.92 3.19
C SER A 191 24.04 8.22 4.57
N PHE A 192 23.66 9.36 5.13
CA PHE A 192 23.97 9.70 6.50
C PHE A 192 23.02 9.00 7.45
N LYS A 193 23.51 8.42 8.53
CA LYS A 193 22.69 7.88 9.61
C LYS A 193 22.72 8.85 10.79
N LEU A 194 21.55 9.15 11.34
CA LEU A 194 21.43 9.95 12.56
C LEU A 194 21.99 9.13 13.74
N ILE A 195 23.06 9.63 14.37
CA ILE A 195 23.69 9.03 15.53
C ILE A 195 23.08 9.60 16.80
N GLU A 196 22.88 10.92 16.85
CA GLU A 196 22.47 11.61 18.05
C GLU A 196 21.57 12.78 17.72
N LYS A 197 20.54 12.96 18.52
CA LYS A 197 19.63 14.10 18.46
C LYS A 197 19.47 14.68 19.86
N THR A 198 20.13 15.80 20.11
CA THR A 198 20.00 16.55 21.37
C THR A 198 19.07 17.73 21.22
N ARG A 199 18.29 17.99 22.25
CA ARG A 199 17.40 19.16 22.29
C ARG A 199 17.65 19.97 23.57
N VAL A 200 17.99 21.24 23.39
CA VAL A 200 18.15 22.20 24.48
C VAL A 200 17.18 23.37 24.22
N GLY A 201 16.09 23.40 24.93
CA GLY A 201 15.00 24.36 24.70
C GLY A 201 14.37 24.20 23.30
N ALA A 202 14.39 25.27 22.50
CA ALA A 202 13.92 25.26 21.11
C ALA A 202 14.98 24.72 20.11
N LYS A 203 16.26 24.68 20.49
CA LYS A 203 17.36 24.26 19.59
C LYS A 203 17.47 22.75 19.53
N VAL A 204 17.42 22.21 18.32
CA VAL A 204 17.66 20.78 18.03
C VAL A 204 19.00 20.65 17.30
N THR A 205 19.92 19.90 17.88
CA THR A 205 21.21 19.56 17.25
C THR A 205 21.15 18.10 16.84
N LYS A 206 21.55 17.80 15.59
CA LYS A 206 21.61 16.44 15.04
C LYS A 206 23.05 16.14 14.64
N ARG A 207 23.56 14.99 15.06
CA ARG A 207 24.87 14.49 14.65
C ARG A 207 24.67 13.25 13.78
N TYR A 208 25.33 13.23 12.64
CA TYR A 208 25.23 12.15 11.66
C TYR A 208 26.56 11.39 11.54
N SER A 209 26.48 10.12 11.15
CA SER A 209 27.67 9.34 10.74
C SER A 209 28.24 9.88 9.43
N GLY A 210 29.46 9.50 9.10
CA GLY A 210 29.96 9.61 7.73
C GLY A 210 29.04 8.90 6.72
N PRO A 211 29.07 9.33 5.44
CA PRO A 211 28.24 8.74 4.41
C PRO A 211 28.72 7.30 4.10
N THR A 212 27.85 6.32 4.35
CA THR A 212 28.06 4.91 4.02
C THR A 212 26.79 4.31 3.45
N THR A 213 26.90 3.23 2.67
CA THR A 213 25.72 2.55 2.16
C THR A 213 25.08 1.65 3.24
N PRO A 214 23.76 1.37 3.17
CA PRO A 214 23.15 0.38 4.05
C PRO A 214 23.85 -0.99 3.99
N CYS A 215 24.28 -1.43 2.80
CA CYS A 215 25.03 -2.66 2.60
C CYS A 215 26.36 -2.64 3.39
N GLN A 216 27.13 -1.58 3.28
CA GLN A 216 28.40 -1.43 4.03
C GLN A 216 28.16 -1.48 5.54
N ARG A 217 27.09 -0.85 6.05
CA ARG A 217 26.74 -0.93 7.48
C ARG A 217 26.43 -2.35 7.92
N LEU A 218 25.68 -3.12 7.11
CA LEU A 218 25.42 -4.53 7.40
C LEU A 218 26.69 -5.36 7.37
N MET A 219 27.58 -5.15 6.40
CA MET A 219 28.82 -5.88 6.28
C MET A 219 29.79 -5.59 7.44
N THR A 220 29.73 -4.40 8.02
CA THR A 220 30.60 -4.01 9.14
C THR A 220 29.96 -4.27 10.51
N ASP A 221 28.67 -4.54 10.60
CA ASP A 221 28.00 -4.85 11.88
C ASP A 221 28.40 -6.26 12.35
N PRO A 222 28.98 -6.41 13.56
CA PRO A 222 29.40 -7.73 14.07
C PRO A 222 28.24 -8.69 14.35
N ARG A 223 26.99 -8.17 14.42
CA ARG A 223 25.77 -8.96 14.64
C ARG A 223 25.16 -9.49 13.33
N THR A 224 25.66 -9.04 12.18
CA THR A 224 25.30 -9.61 10.88
C THR A 224 26.03 -10.94 10.69
N SER A 225 25.30 -12.00 10.32
CA SER A 225 25.89 -13.32 10.10
C SER A 225 26.87 -13.32 8.93
N GLU A 226 27.91 -14.14 8.99
CA GLU A 226 28.91 -14.26 7.92
C GLU A 226 28.27 -14.73 6.60
N ASP A 227 27.28 -15.61 6.66
CA ASP A 227 26.51 -16.03 5.48
C ASP A 227 25.79 -14.84 4.81
N THR A 228 25.21 -13.94 5.59
CA THR A 228 24.62 -12.71 5.06
C THR A 228 25.66 -11.80 4.42
N LYS A 229 26.84 -11.64 5.03
CA LYS A 229 27.92 -10.83 4.48
C LYS A 229 28.44 -11.40 3.16
N ILE A 230 28.64 -12.71 3.09
CA ILE A 230 29.08 -13.40 1.87
C ILE A 230 28.05 -13.18 0.74
N ARG A 231 26.75 -13.36 1.03
CA ARG A 231 25.69 -13.14 0.04
C ARG A 231 25.62 -11.68 -0.42
N LEU A 232 25.77 -10.71 0.48
CA LEU A 232 25.80 -9.29 0.13
C LEU A 232 27.01 -8.92 -0.72
N ALA A 233 28.19 -9.46 -0.42
CA ALA A 233 29.38 -9.25 -1.22
C ALA A 233 29.25 -9.82 -2.64
N ALA A 234 28.73 -11.04 -2.76
CA ALA A 234 28.45 -11.68 -4.05
C ALA A 234 27.41 -10.90 -4.86
N LEU A 235 26.34 -10.44 -4.20
CA LEU A 235 25.31 -9.61 -4.82
C LEU A 235 25.91 -8.29 -5.32
N GLN A 236 26.67 -7.58 -4.51
CA GLN A 236 27.32 -6.33 -4.90
C GLN A 236 28.24 -6.52 -6.11
N ALA A 237 29.01 -7.59 -6.14
CA ALA A 237 29.93 -7.90 -7.25
C ALA A 237 29.21 -8.23 -8.57
N SER A 238 27.96 -8.71 -8.50
CA SER A 238 27.16 -9.08 -9.68
C SER A 238 26.35 -7.92 -10.28
N LEU A 239 26.34 -6.75 -9.66
CA LEU A 239 25.48 -5.63 -10.06
C LEU A 239 26.27 -4.51 -10.74
N ASP A 240 25.67 -3.97 -11.81
CA ASP A 240 26.12 -2.72 -12.45
C ASP A 240 25.23 -1.55 -12.02
N PRO A 241 25.75 -0.54 -11.31
CA PRO A 241 24.98 0.63 -10.91
C PRO A 241 24.46 1.45 -12.09
N VAL A 242 25.14 1.44 -13.24
CA VAL A 242 24.72 2.17 -14.44
C VAL A 242 23.48 1.50 -15.05
N ASP A 243 23.47 0.16 -15.14
CA ASP A 243 22.31 -0.59 -15.60
C ASP A 243 21.10 -0.36 -14.67
N LEU A 244 21.30 -0.41 -13.35
CA LEU A 244 20.25 -0.13 -12.38
C LEU A 244 19.66 1.28 -12.55
N LEU A 245 20.50 2.29 -12.76
CA LEU A 245 20.04 3.66 -13.02
C LEU A 245 19.28 3.78 -14.35
N ALA A 246 19.75 3.11 -15.40
CA ALA A 246 19.06 3.10 -16.71
C ALA A 246 17.67 2.47 -16.59
N ARG A 247 17.55 1.34 -15.87
CA ARG A 247 16.26 0.69 -15.59
C ARG A 247 15.33 1.57 -14.78
N MET A 248 15.84 2.21 -13.71
CA MET A 248 15.05 3.13 -12.89
C MET A 248 14.50 4.29 -13.73
N ARG A 249 15.33 4.91 -14.59
CA ARG A 249 14.92 6.01 -15.47
C ARG A 249 13.86 5.58 -16.48
N SER A 250 14.04 4.40 -17.07
CA SER A 250 13.04 3.83 -18.00
C SER A 250 11.68 3.62 -17.32
N CYS A 251 11.68 3.04 -16.12
CA CYS A 251 10.44 2.87 -15.35
C CYS A 251 9.81 4.22 -14.94
N GLN A 252 10.64 5.20 -14.54
CA GLN A 252 10.15 6.54 -14.20
C GLN A 252 9.49 7.22 -15.40
N GLN A 253 10.07 7.13 -16.60
CA GLN A 253 9.46 7.71 -17.79
C GLN A 253 8.12 7.06 -18.11
N LYS A 254 8.03 5.73 -18.09
CA LYS A 254 6.78 5.00 -18.31
C LYS A 254 5.69 5.35 -17.26
N LEU A 255 6.09 5.57 -16.01
CA LEU A 255 5.16 6.01 -14.95
C LEU A 255 4.67 7.45 -15.19
N ILE A 256 5.51 8.32 -15.73
CA ILE A 256 5.13 9.68 -16.13
C ILE A 256 4.11 9.62 -17.26
N ASP A 257 4.42 8.88 -18.31
CA ASP A 257 3.56 8.72 -19.49
C ASP A 257 2.19 8.16 -19.07
N LEU A 258 2.19 7.14 -18.21
CA LEU A 258 0.95 6.54 -17.69
C LEU A 258 0.11 7.49 -16.81
N ALA A 259 0.76 8.38 -16.06
CA ALA A 259 0.06 9.32 -15.18
C ALA A 259 -0.50 10.55 -15.92
N ASP A 260 0.07 10.87 -17.07
CA ASP A 260 -0.36 12.00 -17.90
C ASP A 260 -1.43 11.57 -18.95
N ASP A 261 -1.61 10.25 -19.15
CA ASP A 261 -2.74 9.71 -19.92
C ASP A 261 -4.02 9.76 -19.07
N ASP A 262 -4.92 10.71 -19.38
CA ASP A 262 -6.26 10.85 -18.77
C ASP A 262 -7.22 9.69 -19.16
N ALA A 263 -6.73 8.55 -19.61
CA ALA A 263 -7.55 7.39 -19.94
C ALA A 263 -8.17 6.79 -18.67
N PRO A 264 -9.50 6.57 -18.63
CA PRO A 264 -10.13 5.93 -17.48
C PRO A 264 -9.55 4.52 -17.30
N PRO A 265 -9.28 4.09 -16.06
CA PRO A 265 -8.69 2.79 -15.79
C PRO A 265 -9.55 1.68 -16.38
N ALA A 266 -8.94 0.84 -17.23
CA ALA A 266 -9.58 -0.31 -17.83
C ALA A 266 -10.21 -1.19 -16.75
N GLY A 267 -11.51 -1.45 -16.89
CA GLY A 267 -12.35 -2.11 -15.90
C GLY A 267 -11.84 -3.47 -15.46
N ALA A 268 -12.02 -3.70 -14.19
CA ALA A 268 -11.46 -4.73 -13.35
C ALA A 268 -11.90 -6.17 -13.66
N GLY A 269 -10.91 -7.06 -13.69
CA GLY A 269 -11.01 -8.47 -13.28
C GLY A 269 -10.04 -8.66 -12.12
N ASN A 270 -10.49 -8.49 -10.87
CA ASN A 270 -9.57 -8.20 -9.76
C ASN A 270 -8.74 -9.39 -9.22
N ASP A 271 -9.25 -10.64 -9.20
CA ASP A 271 -8.59 -11.69 -8.44
C ASP A 271 -7.42 -12.39 -9.17
N ALA A 272 -7.60 -12.74 -10.46
CA ALA A 272 -6.54 -13.38 -11.24
C ALA A 272 -5.33 -12.45 -11.44
N ARG A 273 -5.58 -11.16 -11.62
CA ARG A 273 -4.55 -10.14 -11.80
C ARG A 273 -3.79 -9.84 -10.50
N LEU A 274 -4.41 -9.99 -9.32
CA LEU A 274 -3.73 -9.82 -8.04
C LEU A 274 -2.69 -10.92 -7.81
N GLU A 275 -3.04 -12.18 -8.13
CA GLU A 275 -2.09 -13.30 -8.06
C GLU A 275 -0.91 -13.10 -9.00
N ASP A 276 -1.17 -12.64 -10.24
CA ASP A 276 -0.13 -12.35 -11.22
C ASP A 276 0.78 -11.19 -10.75
N PHE A 277 0.19 -10.16 -10.14
CA PHE A 277 0.94 -9.06 -9.53
C PHE A 277 1.85 -9.53 -8.40
N LEU A 278 1.33 -10.34 -7.48
CA LEU A 278 2.12 -10.88 -6.36
C LEU A 278 3.22 -11.85 -6.84
N ALA A 279 2.96 -12.62 -7.87
CA ALA A 279 3.96 -13.49 -8.50
C ALA A 279 5.05 -12.65 -9.16
N GLY A 280 4.69 -11.63 -9.94
CA GLY A 280 5.63 -10.71 -10.56
C GLY A 280 6.48 -9.93 -9.54
N LEU A 281 5.87 -9.50 -8.42
CA LEU A 281 6.60 -8.85 -7.33
C LEU A 281 7.65 -9.79 -6.71
N LYS A 282 7.29 -11.06 -6.50
CA LYS A 282 8.20 -12.10 -6.00
C LYS A 282 9.38 -12.35 -6.95
N ASP A 283 9.11 -12.40 -8.26
CA ASP A 283 10.14 -12.58 -9.27
C ASP A 283 11.05 -11.35 -9.38
N ALA A 284 10.49 -10.13 -9.29
CA ALA A 284 11.25 -8.90 -9.28
C ALA A 284 12.26 -8.83 -8.12
N TRP A 285 11.87 -9.32 -6.94
CA TRP A 285 12.79 -9.38 -5.79
C TRP A 285 13.87 -10.45 -5.93
N LYS A 286 13.62 -11.49 -6.72
CA LYS A 286 14.56 -12.59 -6.92
C LYS A 286 15.65 -12.26 -7.95
N ASP A 287 15.24 -11.77 -9.10
CA ASP A 287 16.12 -11.55 -10.26
C ASP A 287 16.16 -10.09 -10.76
N GLY A 288 15.51 -9.19 -10.05
CA GLY A 288 15.43 -7.77 -10.39
C GLY A 288 14.57 -7.49 -11.63
N ARG A 289 13.72 -8.43 -12.06
CA ARG A 289 12.80 -8.27 -13.20
C ARG A 289 11.39 -8.61 -12.75
N PHE A 290 10.47 -7.68 -12.96
CA PHE A 290 9.06 -7.93 -12.77
C PHE A 290 8.53 -8.68 -14.01
N ARG A 291 8.06 -9.91 -13.83
CA ARG A 291 7.42 -10.69 -14.87
C ARG A 291 5.92 -10.76 -14.59
N THR A 292 5.12 -10.17 -15.46
CA THR A 292 3.69 -10.49 -15.49
C THR A 292 3.55 -11.87 -16.11
N ALA A 293 3.08 -12.83 -15.31
CA ALA A 293 2.77 -14.14 -15.84
C ALA A 293 1.64 -14.02 -16.86
N THR A 294 1.95 -14.25 -18.13
CA THR A 294 0.91 -14.45 -19.16
C THR A 294 0.25 -15.80 -18.88
N LYS A 295 -0.73 -15.79 -17.99
CA LYS A 295 -1.58 -16.95 -17.74
C LYS A 295 -2.43 -17.16 -18.99
N GLN A 296 -2.24 -18.32 -19.66
CA GLN A 296 -3.27 -18.80 -20.58
C GLN A 296 -4.61 -18.76 -19.85
N VAL A 297 -5.53 -17.99 -20.39
CA VAL A 297 -6.90 -17.87 -19.88
C VAL A 297 -7.50 -19.29 -19.90
N ARG A 298 -7.48 -19.97 -18.76
CA ARG A 298 -8.35 -21.13 -18.58
C ARG A 298 -9.76 -20.58 -18.55
N SER A 299 -10.53 -20.83 -19.60
CA SER A 299 -11.96 -20.54 -19.62
C SER A 299 -12.63 -21.41 -18.56
N TYR A 300 -12.71 -20.91 -17.34
CA TYR A 300 -13.69 -21.45 -16.41
C TYR A 300 -15.06 -21.11 -16.98
N ARG A 301 -15.90 -22.12 -17.17
CA ARG A 301 -17.33 -21.91 -17.39
C ARG A 301 -17.84 -21.06 -16.24
N THR A 302 -17.90 -19.76 -16.44
CA THR A 302 -18.68 -18.86 -15.60
C THR A 302 -20.12 -19.33 -15.72
N ARG A 303 -20.74 -19.74 -14.61
CA ARG A 303 -22.19 -19.96 -14.59
C ARG A 303 -22.83 -18.69 -15.13
N ALA A 304 -23.71 -18.81 -16.12
CA ALA A 304 -24.45 -17.67 -16.63
C ALA A 304 -25.11 -16.92 -15.46
N ASP A 305 -25.04 -15.61 -15.46
CA ASP A 305 -25.67 -14.83 -14.41
C ASP A 305 -27.20 -15.02 -14.52
N PRO A 306 -27.87 -15.50 -13.46
CA PRO A 306 -29.30 -15.79 -13.49
C PRO A 306 -30.17 -14.55 -13.77
N PHE A 307 -29.59 -13.35 -13.71
CA PHE A 307 -30.29 -12.08 -13.92
C PHE A 307 -29.99 -11.44 -15.28
N ASP A 308 -29.22 -12.06 -16.16
CA ASP A 308 -28.90 -11.48 -17.48
C ASP A 308 -30.13 -11.34 -18.37
N ALA A 309 -31.03 -12.30 -18.33
CA ALA A 309 -32.30 -12.24 -19.10
C ALA A 309 -33.27 -11.16 -18.62
N SER A 310 -33.17 -10.71 -17.40
CA SER A 310 -34.04 -9.73 -16.75
C SER A 310 -33.30 -8.43 -16.39
N ALA A 311 -32.21 -8.13 -17.07
CA ALA A 311 -31.36 -6.98 -16.72
C ALA A 311 -32.14 -5.65 -16.78
N SER A 312 -32.96 -5.40 -17.83
CA SER A 312 -33.76 -4.20 -17.97
C SER A 312 -34.85 -4.07 -16.90
N ASP A 313 -35.47 -5.18 -16.51
CA ASP A 313 -36.53 -5.17 -15.49
C ASP A 313 -35.96 -4.88 -14.11
N LEU A 314 -34.72 -5.38 -13.84
CA LEU A 314 -34.01 -5.07 -12.63
C LEU A 314 -33.55 -3.61 -12.56
N ASP A 315 -33.11 -3.02 -13.67
CA ASP A 315 -32.77 -1.61 -13.74
C ASP A 315 -33.97 -0.73 -13.44
N HIS A 316 -35.16 -1.06 -14.01
CA HIS A 316 -36.41 -0.40 -13.68
C HIS A 316 -36.83 -0.58 -12.21
N LEU A 317 -36.62 -1.77 -11.66
CA LEU A 317 -36.88 -2.04 -10.24
C LEU A 317 -35.99 -1.17 -9.34
N PHE A 318 -34.73 -1.02 -9.70
CA PHE A 318 -33.75 -0.21 -8.93
C PHE A 318 -34.05 1.30 -9.09
N ASP A 319 -34.43 1.77 -10.28
CA ASP A 319 -34.80 3.17 -10.51
C ASP A 319 -36.02 3.59 -9.68
N ASN A 320 -37.05 2.72 -9.61
CA ASN A 320 -38.28 3.02 -8.90
C ASN A 320 -38.20 2.86 -7.38
N ALA A 321 -37.08 2.34 -6.84
CA ALA A 321 -36.99 1.98 -5.43
C ALA A 321 -35.67 2.43 -4.78
N LEU A 322 -35.23 3.64 -5.08
CA LEU A 322 -33.92 4.21 -4.64
C LEU A 322 -33.67 4.18 -3.12
N GLY A 323 -34.71 4.19 -2.30
CA GLY A 323 -34.62 4.18 -0.83
C GLY A 323 -34.69 2.79 -0.18
N ARG A 324 -34.95 1.73 -0.95
CA ARG A 324 -35.14 0.39 -0.39
C ARG A 324 -33.83 -0.40 -0.29
N THR A 325 -33.79 -1.32 0.67
CA THR A 325 -32.60 -2.18 0.84
C THR A 325 -32.55 -3.27 -0.24
N ALA A 326 -31.35 -3.78 -0.53
CA ALA A 326 -31.20 -4.91 -1.46
C ALA A 326 -32.02 -6.14 -1.02
N ARG A 327 -32.20 -6.31 0.27
CA ARG A 327 -32.96 -7.43 0.83
C ARG A 327 -34.44 -7.29 0.52
N ASP A 328 -35.02 -6.11 0.80
CA ASP A 328 -36.46 -5.86 0.55
C ASP A 328 -36.82 -6.02 -0.93
N LEU A 329 -35.94 -5.54 -1.82
CA LEU A 329 -36.12 -5.66 -3.25
C LEU A 329 -36.01 -7.10 -3.76
N PHE A 330 -35.09 -7.85 -3.17
CA PHE A 330 -34.91 -9.26 -3.54
C PHE A 330 -36.07 -10.12 -3.05
N ASP A 331 -36.54 -9.89 -1.83
CA ASP A 331 -37.70 -10.58 -1.27
C ASP A 331 -38.98 -10.28 -2.09
N GLN A 332 -39.15 -9.02 -2.54
CA GLN A 332 -40.21 -8.64 -3.50
C GLN A 332 -40.06 -9.41 -4.83
N LEU A 333 -38.84 -9.44 -5.39
CA LEU A 333 -38.55 -10.13 -6.66
C LEU A 333 -38.93 -11.62 -6.61
N LEU A 334 -38.67 -12.27 -5.46
CA LEU A 334 -39.02 -13.67 -5.21
C LEU A 334 -40.55 -13.88 -5.18
N VAL A 335 -41.29 -12.91 -4.62
CA VAL A 335 -42.74 -12.95 -4.55
C VAL A 335 -43.38 -12.72 -5.94
N ASP A 336 -42.83 -11.76 -6.68
CA ASP A 336 -43.36 -11.37 -8.00
C ASP A 336 -43.01 -12.42 -9.09
N ASN A 337 -41.96 -13.22 -8.87
CA ASN A 337 -41.50 -14.24 -9.83
C ASN A 337 -41.31 -15.62 -9.15
N PRO A 338 -42.43 -16.28 -8.77
CA PRO A 338 -42.33 -17.54 -8.05
C PRO A 338 -41.71 -18.64 -8.90
N GLY A 339 -40.62 -19.26 -8.34
CA GLY A 339 -39.92 -20.36 -9.01
C GLY A 339 -38.84 -19.95 -10.02
N VAL A 340 -38.69 -18.67 -10.36
CA VAL A 340 -37.69 -18.17 -11.30
C VAL A 340 -36.36 -17.94 -10.59
N TYR A 341 -36.38 -17.40 -9.38
CA TYR A 341 -35.20 -17.09 -8.58
C TYR A 341 -35.17 -17.89 -7.27
N THR A 342 -33.97 -18.08 -6.74
CA THR A 342 -33.76 -18.80 -5.46
C THR A 342 -33.06 -17.90 -4.44
N VAL A 343 -33.29 -18.14 -3.15
CA VAL A 343 -32.67 -17.38 -2.04
C VAL A 343 -31.16 -17.36 -2.11
N GLN A 344 -30.54 -18.40 -2.70
CA GLN A 344 -29.09 -18.49 -2.86
C GLN A 344 -28.51 -17.44 -3.84
N GLN A 345 -29.31 -16.87 -4.70
CA GLN A 345 -28.93 -15.86 -5.70
C GLN A 345 -28.85 -14.43 -5.12
N PHE A 346 -29.21 -14.24 -3.85
CA PHE A 346 -29.20 -12.92 -3.20
C PHE A 346 -27.86 -12.18 -3.32
N ARG A 347 -26.72 -12.87 -3.17
CA ARG A 347 -25.39 -12.24 -3.31
C ARG A 347 -25.13 -11.72 -4.73
N THR A 348 -25.64 -12.40 -5.74
CA THR A 348 -25.51 -11.96 -7.15
C THR A 348 -26.40 -10.74 -7.40
N PHE A 349 -27.64 -10.76 -6.91
CA PHE A 349 -28.56 -9.62 -6.96
C PHE A 349 -27.96 -8.38 -6.26
N GLN A 350 -27.43 -8.54 -5.07
CA GLN A 350 -26.79 -7.45 -4.31
C GLN A 350 -25.59 -6.84 -5.06
N ARG A 351 -24.79 -7.66 -5.77
CA ARG A 351 -23.69 -7.15 -6.61
C ARG A 351 -24.23 -6.35 -7.80
N ARG A 352 -25.29 -6.79 -8.46
CA ARG A 352 -25.93 -6.04 -9.55
C ARG A 352 -26.49 -4.70 -9.08
N GLN A 353 -27.20 -4.67 -7.97
CA GLN A 353 -27.71 -3.41 -7.41
C GLN A 353 -26.57 -2.45 -7.06
N LYS A 354 -25.47 -2.97 -6.51
CA LYS A 354 -24.29 -2.15 -6.22
C LYS A 354 -23.65 -1.57 -7.48
N GLN A 355 -23.54 -2.37 -8.54
CA GLN A 355 -23.01 -1.93 -9.82
C GLN A 355 -23.94 -0.87 -10.44
N TRP A 356 -25.23 -1.14 -10.54
CA TRP A 356 -26.21 -0.18 -11.03
C TRP A 356 -26.13 1.18 -10.29
N ARG A 357 -26.02 1.17 -8.95
CA ARG A 357 -25.83 2.40 -8.16
C ARG A 357 -24.54 3.15 -8.51
N ALA A 358 -23.48 2.43 -8.81
CA ALA A 358 -22.22 3.04 -9.22
C ALA A 358 -22.34 3.67 -10.61
N ASP A 359 -22.89 2.93 -11.58
CA ASP A 359 -23.11 3.40 -12.95
C ASP A 359 -24.05 4.61 -13.00
N ARG A 360 -25.10 4.62 -12.14
CA ARG A 360 -26.03 5.74 -12.04
C ARG A 360 -25.39 6.98 -11.40
N ALA A 361 -24.54 6.80 -10.39
CA ALA A 361 -23.80 7.89 -9.78
C ALA A 361 -22.80 8.50 -10.79
N ASP A 362 -22.12 7.68 -11.57
CA ASP A 362 -21.20 8.12 -12.62
C ASP A 362 -21.96 8.87 -13.72
N ALA A 363 -23.12 8.38 -14.15
CA ALA A 363 -23.97 9.05 -15.13
C ALA A 363 -24.48 10.43 -14.64
N MET A 364 -24.81 10.58 -13.35
CA MET A 364 -25.21 11.86 -12.76
C MET A 364 -24.07 12.87 -12.66
N ILE A 365 -22.84 12.39 -12.49
CA ILE A 365 -21.64 13.24 -12.39
C ILE A 365 -21.19 13.71 -13.78
N LEU A 366 -21.41 12.89 -14.83
CA LEU A 366 -20.95 13.14 -16.19
C LEU A 366 -21.98 13.92 -17.05
N GLN A 367 -23.22 14.11 -16.59
CA GLN A 367 -24.17 14.98 -17.28
C GLN A 367 -23.91 16.44 -16.87
N PRO A 368 -23.57 17.35 -17.81
CA PRO A 368 -23.53 18.76 -17.51
C PRO A 368 -24.94 19.25 -17.10
N PRO A 369 -25.05 20.23 -16.19
CA PRO A 369 -26.36 20.77 -15.83
C PRO A 369 -27.06 21.28 -17.09
N VAL A 370 -28.26 20.75 -17.33
CA VAL A 370 -29.16 21.27 -18.36
C VAL A 370 -29.49 22.69 -17.97
N GLY A 371 -29.04 23.67 -18.79
CA GLY A 371 -29.24 25.09 -18.61
C GLY A 371 -30.73 25.53 -18.71
#